data_6202586f1ab586e39485b05ed9bb19c9
#
_entry.id   6202586f1ab586e39485b05ed9bb19c9
#
_cell.length_a   1.000
_cell.length_b   1.000
_cell.length_c   1.000
_cell.angle_alpha   90.00
_cell.angle_beta   90.00
_cell.angle_gamma   90.00
#
_symmetry.space_group_name_H-M   'P 1'
#
loop_
_entity.id
_entity.type
_entity.pdbx_description
1 polymer ?
#
loop_
_entity_poly.entity_id
_entity_poly.type
_entity_poly.pdbx_seq_one_letter_code
_entity_poly.pdbx_strand_id
1 'polypeptide(L)'
;MQRGLSLVLVTLLLPLSLFADESEEQSPWSGKAVLGYLATSGNTENSTLNTGFEVSYTSGDWTHRVDASAIKASEDQMTSAEAYELGWKSERRLTDHDFLFGRLHWRRDSFGAYATQFSQTLGYGRHLIDNDKHTLNLELGVGARQSELQFGTEENETIFRGGAYYKWRFSETAEFRQELIAEVGEENTYSESVTAVSVRLLGDLALVASYTIKHNSDVPPLTEKSDRYTALSLEYVF
;
A
#
# COMPACT_ATOMS: atom_id res chain seq x y z
N MET A 1 39.96 -9.50 -12.45
CA MET A 1 38.97 -9.71 -13.53
C MET A 1 37.81 -8.78 -13.23
N GLN A 2 37.75 -7.66 -13.94
CA GLN A 2 36.64 -6.68 -13.80
C GLN A 2 35.40 -7.28 -14.46
N ARG A 3 34.37 -7.54 -13.67
CA ARG A 3 33.01 -7.80 -14.19
C ARG A 3 32.23 -6.51 -14.11
N GLY A 4 31.98 -5.92 -15.27
CA GLY A 4 31.17 -4.70 -15.40
C GLY A 4 29.75 -4.92 -14.91
N LEU A 5 29.33 -4.04 -14.03
CA LEU A 5 27.95 -3.93 -13.57
C LEU A 5 27.13 -3.31 -14.72
N SER A 6 26.38 -4.13 -15.44
CA SER A 6 25.40 -3.63 -16.42
C SER A 6 24.19 -3.06 -15.67
N LEU A 7 24.18 -1.74 -15.52
CA LEU A 7 23.03 -0.99 -15.05
C LEU A 7 21.94 -1.09 -16.13
N VAL A 8 20.96 -1.96 -15.96
CA VAL A 8 19.76 -1.96 -16.80
C VAL A 8 18.88 -0.79 -16.35
N LEU A 9 19.08 0.34 -17.01
CA LEU A 9 18.19 1.49 -16.88
C LEU A 9 16.89 1.13 -17.60
N VAL A 10 15.88 0.64 -16.87
CA VAL A 10 14.53 0.53 -17.38
C VAL A 10 13.96 1.94 -17.49
N THR A 11 14.11 2.53 -18.66
CA THR A 11 13.46 3.78 -19.04
C THR A 11 11.98 3.47 -19.21
N LEU A 12 11.18 3.74 -18.16
CA LEU A 12 9.73 3.80 -18.24
C LEU A 12 9.41 5.09 -19.03
N LEU A 13 9.36 4.99 -20.36
CA LEU A 13 8.82 6.02 -21.23
C LEU A 13 7.31 6.05 -21.04
N LEU A 14 6.86 6.80 -20.04
CA LEU A 14 5.48 7.26 -20.01
C LEU A 14 5.30 8.26 -21.15
N PRO A 15 4.29 8.12 -22.03
CA PRO A 15 3.97 9.11 -23.02
C PRO A 15 3.44 10.36 -22.30
N LEU A 16 4.32 11.32 -22.03
CA LEU A 16 3.96 12.68 -21.68
C LEU A 16 3.42 13.34 -22.96
N SER A 17 2.18 13.69 -22.95
CA SER A 17 1.48 14.49 -23.93
C SER A 17 0.53 13.73 -24.86
N LEU A 18 -0.73 13.64 -24.41
CA LEU A 18 -1.89 13.54 -25.34
C LEU A 18 -3.24 13.95 -24.70
N PHE A 19 -3.27 14.78 -23.67
CA PHE A 19 -4.52 15.40 -23.20
C PHE A 19 -4.27 16.85 -22.77
N ALA A 20 -3.98 17.70 -23.76
CA ALA A 20 -4.19 19.13 -23.62
C ALA A 20 -5.49 19.45 -24.38
N ASP A 21 -6.61 19.32 -23.69
CA ASP A 21 -7.87 19.95 -24.11
C ASP A 21 -8.31 20.89 -22.99
N GLU A 22 -8.47 22.18 -23.37
CA GLU A 22 -8.81 23.28 -22.51
C GLU A 22 -10.28 23.20 -22.08
N SER A 23 -10.55 22.43 -21.06
CA SER A 23 -11.70 22.64 -20.18
C SER A 23 -11.25 22.28 -18.78
N GLU A 24 -11.44 23.18 -17.80
CA GLU A 24 -11.19 22.95 -16.37
C GLU A 24 -12.16 21.90 -15.76
N GLU A 25 -12.51 20.86 -16.49
CA GLU A 25 -13.08 19.67 -15.91
C GLU A 25 -11.95 18.90 -15.24
N GLN A 26 -11.98 18.84 -13.91
CA GLN A 26 -11.05 18.03 -13.14
C GLN A 26 -11.04 16.61 -13.72
N SER A 27 -9.85 16.13 -14.09
CA SER A 27 -9.69 14.78 -14.61
C SER A 27 -10.37 13.78 -13.66
N PRO A 28 -11.20 12.85 -14.17
CA PRO A 28 -11.78 11.79 -13.33
C PRO A 28 -10.72 10.82 -12.80
N TRP A 29 -9.51 10.91 -13.31
CA TRP A 29 -8.37 10.07 -12.94
C TRP A 29 -7.45 10.83 -12.00
N SER A 30 -6.98 10.15 -10.98
CA SER A 30 -5.88 10.56 -10.11
C SER A 30 -5.04 9.35 -9.76
N GLY A 31 -3.77 9.56 -9.44
CA GLY A 31 -2.93 8.45 -9.08
C GLY A 31 -1.62 8.86 -8.46
N LYS A 32 -0.86 7.86 -8.03
CA LYS A 32 0.49 8.05 -7.52
C LYS A 32 1.37 6.86 -7.89
N ALA A 33 2.64 7.13 -8.10
CA ALA A 33 3.69 6.15 -8.27
C ALA A 33 4.77 6.37 -7.21
N VAL A 34 5.25 5.28 -6.62
CA VAL A 34 6.25 5.29 -5.54
C VAL A 34 7.44 4.46 -5.96
N LEU A 35 8.64 4.99 -5.77
CA LEU A 35 9.90 4.27 -5.98
C LEU A 35 10.88 4.60 -4.88
N GLY A 36 11.29 3.59 -4.11
CA GLY A 36 12.31 3.68 -3.09
C GLY A 36 13.42 2.67 -3.33
N TYR A 37 14.65 3.10 -3.17
CA TYR A 37 15.82 2.23 -3.22
C TYR A 37 16.82 2.63 -2.16
N LEU A 38 17.26 1.67 -1.38
CA LEU A 38 18.32 1.83 -0.40
C LEU A 38 19.34 0.73 -0.64
N ALA A 39 20.63 1.09 -0.69
CA ALA A 39 21.73 0.14 -0.73
C ALA A 39 22.83 0.54 0.23
N THR A 40 23.37 -0.43 0.93
CA THR A 40 24.57 -0.30 1.76
C THR A 40 25.63 -1.25 1.24
N SER A 41 26.89 -0.84 1.28
CA SER A 41 28.03 -1.65 0.87
C SER A 41 29.19 -1.48 1.84
N GLY A 42 30.00 -2.49 1.99
CA GLY A 42 31.14 -2.49 2.91
C GLY A 42 31.31 -3.86 3.55
N ASN A 43 31.33 -3.92 4.88
CA ASN A 43 31.39 -5.19 5.61
C ASN A 43 30.10 -6.03 5.51
N THR A 44 28.98 -5.39 5.14
CA THR A 44 27.68 -6.01 4.89
C THR A 44 27.10 -5.37 3.62
N GLU A 45 26.56 -6.19 2.72
CA GLU A 45 25.92 -5.75 1.48
C GLU A 45 24.41 -5.93 1.60
N ASN A 46 23.67 -4.82 1.80
CA ASN A 46 22.21 -4.84 1.87
C ASN A 46 21.61 -3.98 0.77
N SER A 47 20.53 -4.43 0.17
CA SER A 47 19.74 -3.61 -0.73
C SER A 47 18.24 -3.85 -0.51
N THR A 48 17.46 -2.78 -0.66
CA THR A 48 16.00 -2.82 -0.58
C THR A 48 15.43 -2.00 -1.72
N LEU A 49 14.55 -2.61 -2.50
CA LEU A 49 13.72 -1.97 -3.51
C LEU A 49 12.26 -1.98 -3.02
N ASN A 50 11.63 -0.81 -3.02
CA ASN A 50 10.22 -0.64 -2.73
C ASN A 50 9.58 0.12 -3.89
N THR A 51 8.52 -0.42 -4.47
CA THR A 51 7.77 0.23 -5.54
C THR A 51 6.27 0.11 -5.26
N GLY A 52 5.52 1.12 -5.66
CA GLY A 52 4.07 1.16 -5.50
C GLY A 52 3.42 1.99 -6.61
N PHE A 53 2.17 1.67 -6.85
CA PHE A 53 1.34 2.35 -7.84
C PHE A 53 -0.10 2.34 -7.34
N GLU A 54 -0.79 3.46 -7.46
CA GLU A 54 -2.21 3.60 -7.16
C GLU A 54 -2.86 4.46 -8.24
N VAL A 55 -4.01 4.03 -8.73
CA VAL A 55 -4.86 4.81 -9.62
C VAL A 55 -6.29 4.77 -9.12
N SER A 56 -6.92 5.93 -9.12
CA SER A 56 -8.33 6.12 -8.79
C SER A 56 -9.07 6.73 -9.99
N TYR A 57 -10.27 6.23 -10.22
CA TYR A 57 -11.22 6.77 -11.19
C TYR A 57 -12.52 7.12 -10.49
N THR A 58 -12.94 8.38 -10.58
CA THR A 58 -14.18 8.88 -9.96
C THR A 58 -15.17 9.28 -11.03
N SER A 59 -16.41 8.74 -10.96
CA SER A 59 -17.50 9.08 -11.86
C SER A 59 -18.82 9.07 -11.11
N GLY A 60 -19.45 10.23 -11.01
CA GLY A 60 -20.68 10.42 -10.24
C GLY A 60 -20.47 10.07 -8.76
N ASP A 61 -21.22 9.08 -8.27
CA ASP A 61 -21.13 8.62 -6.88
C ASP A 61 -20.15 7.45 -6.70
N TRP A 62 -19.47 7.03 -7.75
CA TRP A 62 -18.55 5.90 -7.70
C TRP A 62 -17.10 6.34 -7.78
N THR A 63 -16.28 5.74 -6.91
CA THR A 63 -14.82 5.80 -6.98
C THR A 63 -14.27 4.39 -7.02
N HIS A 64 -13.47 4.09 -8.04
CA HIS A 64 -12.74 2.84 -8.18
C HIS A 64 -11.26 3.10 -7.99
N ARG A 65 -10.60 2.31 -7.15
CA ARG A 65 -9.17 2.39 -6.89
C ARG A 65 -8.52 1.04 -7.15
N VAL A 66 -7.40 1.07 -7.83
CA VAL A 66 -6.50 -0.07 -8.00
C VAL A 66 -5.16 0.32 -7.41
N ASP A 67 -4.61 -0.52 -6.57
CA ASP A 67 -3.30 -0.37 -5.97
C ASP A 67 -2.44 -1.62 -6.19
N ALA A 68 -1.15 -1.42 -6.39
CA ALA A 68 -0.16 -2.49 -6.47
C ALA A 68 1.12 -2.06 -5.76
N SER A 69 1.78 -2.98 -5.07
CA SER A 69 3.07 -2.74 -4.45
C SER A 69 3.97 -3.97 -4.52
N ALA A 70 5.29 -3.72 -4.48
CA ALA A 70 6.30 -4.76 -4.39
C ALA A 70 7.46 -4.30 -3.52
N ILE A 71 7.95 -5.21 -2.67
CA ILE A 71 9.13 -5.02 -1.85
C ILE A 71 10.06 -6.18 -2.14
N LYS A 72 11.34 -5.88 -2.37
CA LYS A 72 12.40 -6.88 -2.46
C LYS A 72 13.61 -6.39 -1.68
N ALA A 73 14.07 -7.20 -0.74
CA ALA A 73 15.30 -6.96 0.00
C ALA A 73 16.28 -8.10 -0.17
N SER A 74 17.58 -7.79 -0.12
CA SER A 74 18.66 -8.77 -0.10
C SER A 74 19.70 -8.38 0.94
N GLU A 75 20.29 -9.39 1.57
CA GLU A 75 21.39 -9.30 2.52
C GLU A 75 22.48 -10.26 2.07
N ASP A 76 23.71 -9.77 1.94
CA ASP A 76 24.86 -10.54 1.43
C ASP A 76 24.53 -11.32 0.13
N GLN A 77 23.86 -10.65 -0.81
CA GLN A 77 23.42 -11.18 -2.12
C GLN A 77 22.35 -12.30 -2.05
N MET A 78 21.83 -12.61 -0.88
CA MET A 78 20.68 -13.51 -0.72
C MET A 78 19.40 -12.70 -0.50
N THR A 79 18.32 -13.11 -1.17
CA THR A 79 17.01 -12.47 -0.95
C THR A 79 16.55 -12.72 0.48
N SER A 80 16.27 -11.65 1.23
CA SER A 80 15.82 -11.67 2.62
C SER A 80 14.37 -11.24 2.79
N ALA A 81 13.78 -10.54 1.80
CA ALA A 81 12.35 -10.26 1.73
C ALA A 81 11.91 -10.17 0.28
N GLU A 82 10.71 -10.69 -0.02
CA GLU A 82 10.07 -10.58 -1.33
C GLU A 82 8.56 -10.66 -1.13
N ALA A 83 7.88 -9.53 -1.31
CA ALA A 83 6.43 -9.42 -1.13
C ALA A 83 5.79 -8.61 -2.25
N TYR A 84 4.57 -9.00 -2.64
CA TYR A 84 3.74 -8.37 -3.67
C TYR A 84 2.33 -8.21 -3.15
N GLU A 85 1.70 -7.10 -3.46
CA GLU A 85 0.30 -6.84 -3.13
C GLU A 85 -0.43 -6.26 -4.33
N LEU A 86 -1.70 -6.62 -4.46
CA LEU A 86 -2.63 -6.08 -5.45
C LEU A 86 -3.98 -5.87 -4.79
N GLY A 87 -4.48 -4.65 -4.88
CA GLY A 87 -5.76 -4.24 -4.33
C GLY A 87 -6.68 -3.68 -5.41
N TRP A 88 -7.99 -3.91 -5.23
CA TRP A 88 -9.04 -3.18 -5.90
C TRP A 88 -10.11 -2.82 -4.89
N LYS A 89 -10.51 -1.56 -4.86
CA LYS A 89 -11.58 -1.04 -4.02
C LYS A 89 -12.55 -0.24 -4.85
N SER A 90 -13.84 -0.50 -4.66
CA SER A 90 -14.91 0.27 -5.25
C SER A 90 -15.74 0.87 -4.12
N GLU A 91 -15.93 2.18 -4.17
CA GLU A 91 -16.71 2.94 -3.21
C GLU A 91 -17.92 3.55 -3.89
N ARG A 92 -19.06 3.51 -3.22
CA ARG A 92 -20.27 4.22 -3.63
C ARG A 92 -20.66 5.23 -2.55
N ARG A 93 -20.61 6.50 -2.88
CA ARG A 93 -21.05 7.59 -2.03
C ARG A 93 -22.56 7.49 -1.78
N LEU A 94 -22.98 7.52 -0.53
CA LEU A 94 -24.37 7.55 -0.11
C LEU A 94 -24.81 8.96 0.31
N THR A 95 -23.94 9.65 1.03
CA THR A 95 -24.06 11.03 1.47
C THR A 95 -22.73 11.75 1.32
N ASP A 96 -22.61 13.00 1.73
CA ASP A 96 -21.33 13.71 1.74
C ASP A 96 -20.30 13.09 2.71
N HIS A 97 -20.76 12.30 3.67
CA HIS A 97 -19.89 11.68 4.67
C HIS A 97 -19.88 10.16 4.66
N ASP A 98 -20.88 9.51 4.07
CA ASP A 98 -21.09 8.07 4.20
C ASP A 98 -20.93 7.37 2.84
N PHE A 99 -20.30 6.22 2.83
CA PHE A 99 -20.13 5.40 1.63
C PHE A 99 -20.20 3.90 1.94
N LEU A 100 -20.59 3.12 0.94
CA LEU A 100 -20.40 1.67 0.91
C LEU A 100 -19.16 1.35 0.13
N PHE A 101 -18.47 0.27 0.49
CA PHE A 101 -17.33 -0.20 -0.26
C PHE A 101 -17.33 -1.72 -0.48
N GLY A 102 -16.73 -2.14 -1.60
CA GLY A 102 -16.28 -3.49 -1.85
C GLY A 102 -14.76 -3.47 -2.07
N ARG A 103 -14.04 -4.41 -1.48
CA ARG A 103 -12.58 -4.52 -1.61
C ARG A 103 -12.19 -5.97 -1.93
N LEU A 104 -11.29 -6.12 -2.89
CA LEU A 104 -10.51 -7.33 -3.14
C LEU A 104 -9.05 -7.00 -2.86
N HIS A 105 -8.35 -7.88 -2.15
CA HIS A 105 -6.95 -7.68 -1.84
C HIS A 105 -6.20 -9.01 -1.87
N TRP A 106 -5.18 -9.07 -2.70
CA TRP A 106 -4.28 -10.21 -2.82
C TRP A 106 -2.89 -9.82 -2.33
N ARG A 107 -2.30 -10.71 -1.54
CA ARG A 107 -0.93 -10.60 -1.02
C ARG A 107 -0.17 -11.87 -1.29
N ARG A 108 1.08 -11.74 -1.62
CA ARG A 108 2.06 -12.82 -1.65
C ARG A 108 3.31 -12.37 -0.91
N ASP A 109 3.77 -13.19 0.03
CA ASP A 109 4.99 -12.95 0.78
C ASP A 109 5.81 -14.25 0.84
N SER A 110 6.98 -14.25 0.22
CA SER A 110 7.83 -15.45 0.12
C SER A 110 8.57 -15.77 1.41
N PHE A 111 8.58 -14.85 2.40
CA PHE A 111 9.32 -14.96 3.66
C PHE A 111 8.42 -14.80 4.89
N GLY A 112 7.18 -14.38 4.71
CA GLY A 112 6.19 -14.22 5.78
C GLY A 112 5.59 -15.54 6.25
N ALA A 113 4.68 -15.50 7.20
CA ALA A 113 3.95 -16.67 7.72
C ALA A 113 3.03 -17.30 6.66
N TYR A 114 2.42 -16.45 5.84
CA TYR A 114 1.49 -16.81 4.78
C TYR A 114 2.11 -16.56 3.42
N ALA A 115 2.22 -17.63 2.60
CA ALA A 115 2.74 -17.53 1.24
C ALA A 115 1.82 -16.71 0.34
N THR A 116 0.51 -16.91 0.45
CA THR A 116 -0.51 -16.13 -0.24
C THR A 116 -1.72 -15.89 0.64
N GLN A 117 -2.35 -14.73 0.48
CA GLN A 117 -3.62 -14.40 1.09
C GLN A 117 -4.48 -13.63 0.08
N PHE A 118 -5.76 -13.98 0.01
CA PHE A 118 -6.76 -13.26 -0.77
C PHE A 118 -7.95 -12.93 0.10
N SER A 119 -8.25 -11.65 0.27
CA SER A 119 -9.40 -11.18 1.04
C SER A 119 -10.42 -10.47 0.16
N GLN A 120 -11.69 -10.66 0.48
CA GLN A 120 -12.85 -10.06 -0.17
C GLN A 120 -13.72 -9.48 0.93
N THR A 121 -13.98 -8.19 0.88
CA THR A 121 -14.70 -7.49 1.96
C THR A 121 -15.77 -6.58 1.37
N LEU A 122 -16.93 -6.55 2.00
CA LEU A 122 -17.96 -5.55 1.80
C LEU A 122 -18.17 -4.78 3.09
N GLY A 123 -18.39 -3.49 3.01
CA GLY A 123 -18.48 -2.68 4.21
C GLY A 123 -19.05 -1.31 4.01
N TYR A 124 -19.09 -0.58 5.12
CA TYR A 124 -19.51 0.78 5.24
C TYR A 124 -18.36 1.64 5.76
N GLY A 125 -18.24 2.83 5.22
CA GLY A 125 -17.25 3.80 5.63
C GLY A 125 -17.86 5.18 5.87
N ARG A 126 -17.16 5.97 6.69
CA ARG A 126 -17.56 7.34 7.03
C ARG A 126 -16.35 8.26 7.08
N HIS A 127 -16.48 9.42 6.42
CA HIS A 127 -15.56 10.55 6.57
C HIS A 127 -15.91 11.28 7.88
N LEU A 128 -15.14 11.01 8.95
CA LEU A 128 -15.37 11.63 10.26
C LEU A 128 -14.85 13.06 10.33
N ILE A 129 -13.73 13.30 9.67
CA ILE A 129 -13.11 14.61 9.53
C ILE A 129 -12.78 14.78 8.07
N ASP A 130 -13.22 15.88 7.47
CA ASP A 130 -12.90 16.26 6.12
C ASP A 130 -12.79 17.78 6.03
N ASN A 131 -11.56 18.27 6.14
CA ASN A 131 -11.24 19.70 6.01
C ASN A 131 -9.85 19.87 5.41
N ASP A 132 -9.45 21.13 5.16
CA ASP A 132 -8.19 21.46 4.47
C ASP A 132 -6.93 20.90 5.15
N LYS A 133 -6.95 20.70 6.45
CA LYS A 133 -5.78 20.25 7.22
C LYS A 133 -5.86 18.79 7.64
N HIS A 134 -7.04 18.29 7.91
CA HIS A 134 -7.24 16.96 8.48
C HIS A 134 -8.30 16.19 7.70
N THR A 135 -8.00 14.96 7.36
CA THR A 135 -9.01 13.98 6.93
C THR A 135 -8.91 12.74 7.81
N LEU A 136 -10.05 12.20 8.22
CA LEU A 136 -10.14 10.95 8.94
C LEU A 136 -11.31 10.14 8.40
N ASN A 137 -10.97 8.98 7.83
CA ASN A 137 -11.95 8.02 7.34
C ASN A 137 -11.92 6.78 8.20
N LEU A 138 -13.10 6.28 8.58
CA LEU A 138 -13.23 4.98 9.24
C LEU A 138 -14.04 4.04 8.35
N GLU A 139 -13.68 2.77 8.39
CA GLU A 139 -14.31 1.68 7.64
C GLU A 139 -14.58 0.50 8.55
N LEU A 140 -15.74 -0.13 8.37
CA LEU A 140 -16.09 -1.41 8.98
C LEU A 140 -16.67 -2.31 7.91
N GLY A 141 -16.27 -3.58 7.90
CA GLY A 141 -16.73 -4.53 6.89
C GLY A 141 -16.69 -5.97 7.39
N VAL A 142 -17.30 -6.81 6.60
CA VAL A 142 -17.26 -8.27 6.76
C VAL A 142 -16.86 -8.90 5.45
N GLY A 143 -16.22 -10.02 5.52
CA GLY A 143 -15.72 -10.68 4.31
C GLY A 143 -15.21 -12.09 4.54
N ALA A 144 -14.47 -12.58 3.57
CA ALA A 144 -13.80 -13.86 3.62
C ALA A 144 -12.32 -13.67 3.26
N ARG A 145 -11.46 -14.47 3.89
CA ARG A 145 -10.04 -14.56 3.58
C ARG A 145 -9.66 -16.00 3.30
N GLN A 146 -8.97 -16.21 2.18
CA GLN A 146 -8.33 -17.45 1.82
C GLN A 146 -6.82 -17.25 2.00
N SER A 147 -6.19 -18.10 2.78
CA SER A 147 -4.76 -18.04 3.11
C SER A 147 -4.10 -19.37 2.80
N GLU A 148 -2.89 -19.33 2.28
CA GLU A 148 -2.01 -20.48 2.13
C GLU A 148 -0.75 -20.21 2.96
N LEU A 149 -0.46 -21.10 3.92
CA LEU A 149 0.76 -21.03 4.71
C LEU A 149 1.97 -21.45 3.87
N GLN A 150 3.18 -21.11 4.30
CA GLN A 150 4.43 -21.47 3.59
C GLN A 150 4.61 -22.97 3.36
N PHE A 151 3.95 -23.82 4.15
CA PHE A 151 4.02 -25.27 4.03
C PHE A 151 2.82 -25.90 3.30
N GLY A 152 2.01 -25.06 2.60
CA GLY A 152 0.91 -25.53 1.76
C GLY A 152 -0.37 -25.87 2.49
N THR A 153 -0.52 -25.50 3.75
CA THR A 153 -1.80 -25.61 4.47
C THR A 153 -2.70 -24.46 4.04
N GLU A 154 -3.93 -24.75 3.64
CA GLU A 154 -4.93 -23.75 3.27
C GLU A 154 -5.87 -23.47 4.44
N GLU A 155 -6.17 -22.20 4.66
CA GLU A 155 -7.12 -21.69 5.64
C GLU A 155 -8.15 -20.81 4.96
N ASN A 156 -9.42 -21.03 5.25
CA ASN A 156 -10.54 -20.24 4.73
C ASN A 156 -11.39 -19.78 5.90
N GLU A 157 -11.49 -18.49 6.09
CA GLU A 157 -12.18 -17.93 7.25
C GLU A 157 -13.05 -16.72 6.88
N THR A 158 -14.07 -16.50 7.70
CA THR A 158 -14.83 -15.26 7.71
C THR A 158 -14.06 -14.21 8.50
N ILE A 159 -13.97 -12.98 7.98
CA ILE A 159 -13.27 -11.90 8.64
C ILE A 159 -14.17 -10.70 8.92
N PHE A 160 -13.89 -10.03 10.05
CA PHE A 160 -14.36 -8.68 10.33
C PHE A 160 -13.20 -7.72 10.05
N ARG A 161 -13.44 -6.71 9.21
CA ARG A 161 -12.43 -5.72 8.86
C ARG A 161 -12.74 -4.37 9.48
N GLY A 162 -11.75 -3.77 10.14
CA GLY A 162 -11.72 -2.37 10.56
C GLY A 162 -10.60 -1.63 9.84
N GLY A 163 -10.86 -0.39 9.44
CA GLY A 163 -9.87 0.49 8.83
C GLY A 163 -9.98 1.92 9.37
N ALA A 164 -8.85 2.57 9.60
CA ALA A 164 -8.77 3.98 9.95
C ALA A 164 -7.67 4.64 9.11
N TYR A 165 -8.02 5.72 8.42
CA TYR A 165 -7.13 6.43 7.50
C TYR A 165 -7.11 7.89 7.89
N TYR A 166 -5.99 8.34 8.45
CA TYR A 166 -5.79 9.70 8.89
C TYR A 166 -4.72 10.39 8.07
N LYS A 167 -5.00 11.63 7.65
CA LYS A 167 -4.07 12.53 7.00
C LYS A 167 -4.08 13.89 7.70
N TRP A 168 -2.90 14.44 7.90
CA TRP A 168 -2.71 15.75 8.46
C TRP A 168 -1.72 16.55 7.63
N ARG A 169 -2.21 17.57 6.96
CA ARG A 169 -1.40 18.58 6.26
C ARG A 169 -0.93 19.64 7.26
N PHE A 170 0.26 19.46 7.81
CA PHE A 170 0.79 20.39 8.81
C PHE A 170 1.55 21.57 8.18
N SER A 171 1.84 21.54 6.86
CA SER A 171 2.29 22.69 6.08
C SER A 171 1.78 22.59 4.63
N GLU A 172 2.04 23.60 3.81
CA GLU A 172 1.69 23.60 2.38
C GLU A 172 2.42 22.52 1.58
N THR A 173 3.57 22.08 2.07
CA THR A 173 4.44 21.11 1.39
C THR A 173 4.62 19.82 2.13
N ALA A 174 4.08 19.68 3.36
CA ALA A 174 4.32 18.50 4.18
C ALA A 174 3.04 17.96 4.82
N GLU A 175 2.90 16.64 4.78
CA GLU A 175 1.78 15.92 5.38
C GLU A 175 2.25 14.67 6.14
N PHE A 176 1.48 14.33 7.15
CA PHE A 176 1.56 13.09 7.90
C PHE A 176 0.40 12.20 7.48
N ARG A 177 0.66 10.90 7.30
CA ARG A 177 -0.34 9.87 7.02
C ARG A 177 -0.23 8.74 8.04
N GLN A 178 -1.36 8.28 8.54
CA GLN A 178 -1.47 7.09 9.38
C GLN A 178 -2.60 6.22 8.84
N GLU A 179 -2.28 4.97 8.54
CA GLU A 179 -3.25 3.96 8.14
C GLU A 179 -3.20 2.83 9.15
N LEU A 180 -4.36 2.40 9.61
CA LEU A 180 -4.53 1.27 10.52
C LEU A 180 -5.58 0.35 9.91
N ILE A 181 -5.24 -0.93 9.78
CA ILE A 181 -6.12 -1.97 9.27
C ILE A 181 -6.07 -3.15 10.24
N ALA A 182 -7.22 -3.73 10.52
CA ALA A 182 -7.34 -4.99 11.23
C ALA A 182 -8.34 -5.89 10.51
N GLU A 183 -7.98 -7.14 10.25
CA GLU A 183 -8.82 -8.20 9.72
C GLU A 183 -8.84 -9.32 10.77
N VAL A 184 -9.95 -9.40 11.51
CA VAL A 184 -10.14 -10.38 12.60
C VAL A 184 -10.85 -11.59 12.03
N GLY A 185 -10.16 -12.71 12.00
CA GLY A 185 -10.69 -14.02 11.65
C GLY A 185 -10.69 -14.97 12.84
N GLU A 186 -11.18 -16.18 12.65
CA GLU A 186 -11.21 -17.21 13.68
C GLU A 186 -9.80 -17.79 13.91
N GLU A 187 -9.07 -18.06 12.83
CA GLU A 187 -7.72 -18.64 12.88
C GLU A 187 -6.66 -17.56 13.09
N ASN A 188 -6.72 -16.46 12.35
CA ASN A 188 -5.71 -15.41 12.41
C ASN A 188 -6.31 -13.99 12.40
N THR A 189 -5.80 -13.14 13.28
CA THR A 189 -6.00 -11.69 13.19
C THR A 189 -4.78 -11.07 12.52
N TYR A 190 -5.01 -10.52 11.32
CA TYR A 190 -4.02 -9.68 10.64
C TYR A 190 -4.23 -8.21 11.00
N SER A 191 -3.16 -7.50 11.33
CA SER A 191 -3.20 -6.05 11.50
C SER A 191 -2.02 -5.38 10.81
N GLU A 192 -2.27 -4.20 10.27
CA GLU A 192 -1.27 -3.40 9.58
C GLU A 192 -1.35 -1.96 10.03
N SER A 193 -0.19 -1.36 10.27
CA SER A 193 -0.02 0.05 10.59
C SER A 193 1.00 0.65 9.64
N VAL A 194 0.58 1.66 8.88
CA VAL A 194 1.47 2.44 8.00
C VAL A 194 1.52 3.87 8.51
N THR A 195 2.69 4.31 8.93
CA THR A 195 2.98 5.69 9.32
C THR A 195 3.88 6.30 8.27
N ALA A 196 3.52 7.45 7.71
CA ALA A 196 4.32 8.12 6.69
C ALA A 196 4.36 9.64 6.89
N VAL A 197 5.49 10.23 6.54
CA VAL A 197 5.66 11.68 6.40
C VAL A 197 6.11 11.95 4.98
N SER A 198 5.39 12.81 4.28
CA SER A 198 5.66 13.23 2.92
C SER A 198 6.04 14.70 2.88
N VAL A 199 7.09 15.03 2.13
CA VAL A 199 7.52 16.41 1.89
C VAL A 199 7.63 16.64 0.39
N ARG A 200 6.85 17.58 -0.14
CA ARG A 200 6.88 17.97 -1.54
C ARG A 200 8.22 18.63 -1.86
N LEU A 201 8.89 18.15 -2.90
CA LEU A 201 10.18 18.67 -3.36
C LEU A 201 10.02 19.68 -4.51
N LEU A 202 9.32 19.27 -5.57
CA LEU A 202 9.14 20.07 -6.79
C LEU A 202 7.90 19.58 -7.55
N GLY A 203 6.96 20.48 -7.87
CA GLY A 203 5.72 20.13 -8.55
C GLY A 203 4.98 19.03 -7.80
N ASP A 204 4.74 17.91 -8.47
CA ASP A 204 4.01 16.76 -7.95
C ASP A 204 4.93 15.65 -7.39
N LEU A 205 6.23 15.94 -7.28
CA LEU A 205 7.22 15.02 -6.72
C LEU A 205 7.43 15.29 -5.23
N ALA A 206 7.32 14.25 -4.42
CA ALA A 206 7.55 14.29 -2.97
C ALA A 206 8.55 13.23 -2.51
N LEU A 207 9.23 13.50 -1.41
CA LEU A 207 10.02 12.55 -0.64
C LEU A 207 9.14 12.00 0.49
N VAL A 208 9.07 10.67 0.61
CA VAL A 208 8.25 10.00 1.62
C VAL A 208 9.14 9.12 2.49
N ALA A 209 9.09 9.34 3.80
CA ALA A 209 9.62 8.42 4.79
C ALA A 209 8.45 7.63 5.39
N SER A 210 8.51 6.31 5.36
CA SER A 210 7.45 5.44 5.87
C SER A 210 7.97 4.37 6.81
N TYR A 211 7.11 3.99 7.76
CA TYR A 211 7.29 2.87 8.67
C TYR A 211 6.03 2.02 8.68
N THR A 212 6.17 0.77 8.27
CA THR A 212 5.07 -0.20 8.19
C THR A 212 5.31 -1.33 9.17
N ILE A 213 4.28 -1.69 9.93
CA ILE A 213 4.23 -2.87 10.78
C ILE A 213 3.09 -3.75 10.27
N LYS A 214 3.39 -5.02 9.97
CA LYS A 214 2.42 -6.07 9.68
C LYS A 214 2.48 -7.10 10.79
N HIS A 215 1.34 -7.50 11.32
CA HIS A 215 1.26 -8.44 12.44
C HIS A 215 0.20 -9.50 12.18
N ASN A 216 0.56 -10.75 12.40
CA ASN A 216 -0.32 -11.91 12.43
C ASN A 216 -0.39 -12.47 13.85
N SER A 217 -1.59 -12.69 14.38
CA SER A 217 -1.77 -13.24 15.74
C SER A 217 -1.37 -14.71 15.83
N ASP A 218 -1.55 -15.44 14.73
CA ASP A 218 -1.13 -16.83 14.59
C ASP A 218 -0.17 -17.01 13.41
N VAL A 219 0.89 -17.79 13.64
CA VAL A 219 1.93 -18.06 12.65
C VAL A 219 2.53 -19.45 12.90
N PRO A 220 3.07 -20.13 11.89
CA PRO A 220 3.78 -21.39 12.07
C PRO A 220 4.93 -21.30 13.09
N PRO A 221 5.30 -22.40 13.77
CA PRO A 221 6.46 -22.43 14.66
C PRO A 221 7.73 -21.92 13.97
N LEU A 222 8.53 -21.13 14.68
CA LEU A 222 9.78 -20.50 14.21
C LEU A 222 9.58 -19.36 13.20
N THR A 223 8.36 -18.88 13.00
CA THR A 223 8.07 -17.70 12.20
C THR A 223 7.79 -16.49 13.11
N GLU A 224 8.29 -15.32 12.75
CA GLU A 224 8.00 -14.07 13.46
C GLU A 224 6.55 -13.64 13.23
N LYS A 225 5.89 -13.14 14.29
CA LYS A 225 4.51 -12.63 14.21
C LYS A 225 4.42 -11.25 13.57
N SER A 226 5.52 -10.52 13.54
CA SER A 226 5.51 -9.12 13.11
C SER A 226 6.66 -8.81 12.18
N ASP A 227 6.33 -8.29 11.01
CA ASP A 227 7.28 -7.73 10.05
C ASP A 227 7.29 -6.21 10.15
N ARG A 228 8.46 -5.60 10.03
CA ARG A 228 8.66 -4.16 10.11
C ARG A 228 9.46 -3.68 8.92
N TYR A 229 8.94 -2.66 8.23
CA TYR A 229 9.57 -2.10 7.04
C TYR A 229 9.77 -0.60 7.24
N THR A 230 10.99 -0.13 7.01
CA THR A 230 11.29 1.30 6.91
C THR A 230 11.68 1.59 5.48
N ALA A 231 11.07 2.59 4.87
CA ALA A 231 11.37 2.98 3.50
C ALA A 231 11.53 4.48 3.36
N LEU A 232 12.46 4.87 2.46
CA LEU A 232 12.59 6.22 1.94
C LEU A 232 12.35 6.15 0.44
N SER A 233 11.35 6.89 -0.05
CA SER A 233 10.86 6.75 -1.41
C SER A 233 10.57 8.11 -2.04
N LEU A 234 10.67 8.18 -3.36
CA LEU A 234 10.09 9.25 -4.15
C LEU A 234 8.66 8.87 -4.53
N GLU A 235 7.73 9.79 -4.36
CA GLU A 235 6.32 9.68 -4.73
C GLU A 235 6.00 10.75 -5.77
N TYR A 236 5.43 10.34 -6.89
CA TYR A 236 4.91 11.23 -7.93
C TYR A 236 3.39 11.10 -7.98
N VAL A 237 2.69 12.22 -7.86
CA VAL A 237 1.22 12.32 -7.88
C VAL A 237 0.77 12.90 -9.22
N PHE A 238 -0.32 12.39 -9.81
CA PHE A 238 -0.83 12.86 -11.10
C PHE A 238 -2.37 12.83 -11.17
#